data_aca415e6301f5bfb90810b3e559963d7
#
_entry.id   aca415e6301f5bfb90810b3e559963d7
#
_cell.length_a   1.000
_cell.length_b   1.000
_cell.length_c   1.000
_cell.angle_alpha   90.00
_cell.angle_beta   90.00
_cell.angle_gamma   90.00
#
_symmetry.space_group_name_H-M   'P 1'
#
loop_
_entity.id
_entity.type
_entity.pdbx_description
1 polymer ?
#
loop_
_entity_poly.entity_id
_entity_poly.type
_entity_poly.pdbx_seq_one_letter_code
_entity_poly.pdbx_strand_id
1 'polypeptide(L)'
;KIENYNEVSFVTRTETVIKRLVGKEVFAIKVYTNLPSSVPVIKDVMKDWDSISSINEFDIPFVRRYLIDKNITPLVLHEAEGEFVSQKSRVEVFEAESIIQAGTDTLHNPKILAFDIETYSPFDLAIDAEKNPIIMLSFYGENFKKVFVWKKFNTYIDCIEFVDSEAEIIEKFKETINNFKPDILTGY
;
A
#
# COMPACT_ATOMS: atom_id res chain seq x y z
N LYS A 1 9.21 -1.73 -34.19
CA LYS A 1 9.58 -0.45 -33.50
C LYS A 1 9.80 -0.67 -31.98
N ILE A 2 8.93 -1.41 -31.29
CA ILE A 2 9.09 -1.70 -29.85
C ILE A 2 10.34 -2.54 -29.61
N GLU A 3 10.62 -3.53 -30.44
CA GLU A 3 11.80 -4.40 -30.33
C GLU A 3 13.12 -3.64 -30.56
N ASN A 4 13.13 -2.62 -31.42
CA ASN A 4 14.29 -1.76 -31.64
C ASN A 4 14.54 -0.77 -30.50
N TYR A 5 13.57 -0.58 -29.59
CA TYR A 5 13.72 0.21 -28.37
C TYR A 5 14.47 -0.53 -27.27
N ASN A 6 14.84 -1.80 -27.45
CA ASN A 6 15.69 -2.54 -26.52
C ASN A 6 17.06 -1.89 -26.29
N GLU A 7 17.54 -1.08 -27.22
CA GLU A 7 18.78 -0.30 -27.01
C GLU A 7 18.61 0.87 -26.02
N VAL A 8 17.37 1.32 -25.79
CA VAL A 8 17.04 2.33 -24.77
C VAL A 8 16.56 1.68 -23.47
N SER A 9 16.69 0.39 -23.37
CA SER A 9 16.86 -0.47 -22.17
C SER A 9 15.70 -0.65 -21.19
N PHE A 10 14.46 -0.29 -21.51
CA PHE A 10 13.38 -0.47 -20.53
C PHE A 10 12.42 -1.60 -20.85
N VAL A 11 12.29 -1.98 -22.12
CA VAL A 11 11.40 -3.08 -22.55
C VAL A 11 12.16 -4.39 -22.50
N THR A 12 11.65 -5.35 -21.72
CA THR A 12 12.24 -6.69 -21.58
C THR A 12 11.59 -7.72 -22.50
N ARG A 13 10.27 -7.55 -22.75
CA ARG A 13 9.49 -8.49 -23.56
C ARG A 13 8.22 -7.82 -24.08
N THR A 14 7.74 -8.30 -25.23
CA THR A 14 6.40 -7.98 -25.75
C THR A 14 5.62 -9.26 -26.02
N GLU A 15 4.29 -9.19 -25.91
CA GLU A 15 3.40 -10.31 -26.15
C GLU A 15 2.10 -9.80 -26.81
N THR A 16 1.67 -10.47 -27.88
CA THR A 16 0.37 -10.18 -28.49
C THR A 16 -0.71 -10.97 -27.78
N VAL A 17 -1.73 -10.27 -27.29
CA VAL A 17 -2.83 -10.85 -26.52
C VAL A 17 -4.17 -10.36 -27.07
N ILE A 18 -5.23 -11.17 -26.89
CA ILE A 18 -6.60 -10.74 -27.09
C ILE A 18 -7.14 -10.25 -25.75
N LYS A 19 -7.61 -9.02 -25.71
CA LYS A 19 -8.19 -8.38 -24.53
C LYS A 19 -9.62 -7.94 -24.83
N ARG A 20 -10.40 -7.69 -23.77
CA ARG A 20 -11.73 -7.13 -23.89
C ARG A 20 -11.71 -5.67 -23.45
N LEU A 21 -11.98 -4.76 -24.38
CA LEU A 21 -12.08 -3.34 -24.15
C LEU A 21 -13.53 -2.88 -24.35
N VAL A 22 -14.17 -2.38 -23.31
CA VAL A 22 -15.59 -1.94 -23.34
C VAL A 22 -16.51 -2.98 -24.00
N GLY A 23 -16.33 -4.26 -23.61
CA GLY A 23 -17.16 -5.37 -24.10
C GLY A 23 -16.76 -5.93 -25.48
N LYS A 24 -15.82 -5.32 -26.18
CA LYS A 24 -15.33 -5.77 -27.51
C LYS A 24 -13.96 -6.42 -27.39
N GLU A 25 -13.75 -7.50 -28.14
CA GLU A 25 -12.42 -8.09 -28.27
C GLU A 25 -11.51 -7.21 -29.12
N VAL A 26 -10.30 -6.99 -28.64
CA VAL A 26 -9.28 -6.20 -29.33
C VAL A 26 -7.95 -6.95 -29.27
N PHE A 27 -7.15 -6.79 -30.32
CA PHE A 27 -5.75 -7.20 -30.29
C PHE A 27 -4.94 -6.14 -29.56
N ALA A 28 -4.20 -6.56 -28.54
CA ALA A 28 -3.34 -5.70 -27.76
C ALA A 28 -1.92 -6.25 -27.71
N ILE A 29 -0.95 -5.37 -27.58
CA ILE A 29 0.44 -5.72 -27.32
C ILE A 29 0.69 -5.43 -25.84
N LYS A 30 0.96 -6.48 -25.05
CA LYS A 30 1.41 -6.36 -23.68
C LYS A 30 2.91 -6.09 -23.67
N VAL A 31 3.32 -4.98 -23.09
CA VAL A 31 4.72 -4.55 -23.01
C VAL A 31 5.22 -4.72 -21.59
N TYR A 32 6.31 -5.45 -21.41
CA TYR A 32 6.94 -5.67 -20.13
C TYR A 32 8.17 -4.80 -20.01
N THR A 33 8.36 -4.19 -18.85
CA THR A 33 9.49 -3.33 -18.54
C THR A 33 10.36 -3.92 -17.43
N ASN A 34 11.61 -3.51 -17.36
CA ASN A 34 12.55 -3.96 -16.34
C ASN A 34 12.22 -3.43 -14.94
N LEU A 35 11.63 -2.23 -14.84
CA LEU A 35 11.24 -1.59 -13.59
C LEU A 35 9.83 -0.98 -13.72
N PRO A 36 9.05 -0.92 -12.63
CA PRO A 36 7.75 -0.25 -12.62
C PRO A 36 7.83 1.23 -13.04
N SER A 37 8.90 1.93 -12.66
CA SER A 37 9.15 3.32 -13.02
C SER A 37 9.38 3.54 -14.53
N SER A 38 9.70 2.50 -15.28
CA SER A 38 9.91 2.57 -16.73
C SER A 38 8.59 2.58 -17.53
N VAL A 39 7.48 2.16 -16.91
CA VAL A 39 6.16 2.10 -17.58
C VAL A 39 5.69 3.47 -18.09
N PRO A 40 5.69 4.55 -17.27
CA PRO A 40 5.33 5.88 -17.75
C PRO A 40 6.24 6.37 -18.89
N VAL A 41 7.54 6.08 -18.84
CA VAL A 41 8.51 6.48 -19.86
C VAL A 41 8.18 5.84 -21.20
N ILE A 42 7.93 4.53 -21.22
CA ILE A 42 7.56 3.80 -22.45
C ILE A 42 6.20 4.27 -22.97
N LYS A 43 5.23 4.50 -22.09
CA LYS A 43 3.93 5.07 -22.46
C LYS A 43 4.12 6.41 -23.20
N ASP A 44 4.95 7.31 -22.66
CA ASP A 44 5.17 8.63 -23.26
C ASP A 44 5.88 8.55 -24.63
N VAL A 45 6.75 7.58 -24.84
CA VAL A 45 7.36 7.30 -26.15
C VAL A 45 6.34 6.77 -27.14
N MET A 46 5.42 5.91 -26.70
CA MET A 46 4.50 5.19 -27.58
C MET A 46 3.23 6.00 -27.93
N LYS A 47 2.84 6.96 -27.09
CA LYS A 47 1.58 7.72 -27.26
C LYS A 47 1.46 8.44 -28.60
N ASP A 48 2.59 8.84 -29.21
CA ASP A 48 2.65 9.59 -30.46
C ASP A 48 2.84 8.68 -31.68
N TRP A 49 2.69 7.36 -31.55
CA TRP A 49 2.82 6.43 -32.67
C TRP A 49 1.48 6.23 -33.38
N ASP A 50 1.38 6.59 -34.66
CA ASP A 50 0.17 6.46 -35.47
C ASP A 50 -0.42 5.03 -35.51
N SER A 51 0.40 4.02 -35.26
CA SER A 51 -0.01 2.60 -35.23
C SER A 51 -0.68 2.16 -33.93
N ILE A 52 -0.77 3.04 -32.93
CA ILE A 52 -1.37 2.76 -31.63
C ILE A 52 -2.66 3.56 -31.47
N SER A 53 -3.77 2.87 -31.32
CA SER A 53 -5.08 3.49 -31.16
C SER A 53 -5.34 3.95 -29.71
N SER A 54 -4.81 3.23 -28.72
CA SER A 54 -4.92 3.58 -27.30
C SER A 54 -3.84 2.88 -26.47
N ILE A 55 -3.51 3.47 -25.32
CA ILE A 55 -2.62 2.87 -24.32
C ILE A 55 -3.41 2.78 -23.03
N ASN A 56 -3.45 1.59 -22.44
CA ASN A 56 -4.26 1.29 -21.26
C ASN A 56 -3.42 0.57 -20.21
N GLU A 57 -3.90 0.54 -18.96
CA GLU A 57 -3.31 -0.19 -17.83
C GLU A 57 -1.89 0.26 -17.43
N PHE A 58 -1.43 1.43 -17.88
CA PHE A 58 -0.11 1.98 -17.55
C PHE A 58 -0.07 2.65 -16.16
N ASP A 59 -1.21 2.97 -15.61
CA ASP A 59 -1.43 3.67 -14.34
C ASP A 59 -1.81 2.74 -13.18
N ILE A 60 -1.86 1.44 -13.44
CA ILE A 60 -2.13 0.45 -12.38
C ILE A 60 -0.89 0.36 -11.47
N PRO A 61 -1.02 0.61 -10.15
CA PRO A 61 0.09 0.46 -9.20
C PRO A 61 0.74 -0.93 -9.31
N PHE A 62 2.06 -0.99 -9.21
CA PHE A 62 2.82 -2.23 -9.41
C PHE A 62 2.33 -3.41 -8.58
N VAL A 63 2.09 -3.20 -7.29
CA VAL A 63 1.59 -4.25 -6.40
C VAL A 63 0.26 -4.80 -6.91
N ARG A 64 -0.67 -3.92 -7.28
CA ARG A 64 -1.97 -4.32 -7.82
C ARG A 64 -1.82 -5.08 -9.15
N ARG A 65 -0.92 -4.62 -10.02
CA ARG A 65 -0.59 -5.32 -11.27
C ARG A 65 -0.06 -6.72 -11.01
N TYR A 66 0.85 -6.86 -10.06
CA TYR A 66 1.40 -8.15 -9.66
C TYR A 66 0.33 -9.11 -9.18
N LEU A 67 -0.56 -8.65 -8.31
CA LEU A 67 -1.69 -9.46 -7.80
C LEU A 67 -2.60 -9.96 -8.93
N ILE A 68 -2.91 -9.07 -9.90
CA ILE A 68 -3.73 -9.43 -11.06
C ILE A 68 -3.02 -10.46 -11.94
N ASP A 69 -1.75 -10.23 -12.29
CA ASP A 69 -1.00 -11.10 -13.20
C ASP A 69 -0.72 -12.48 -12.60
N LYS A 70 -0.59 -12.55 -11.26
CA LYS A 70 -0.37 -13.80 -10.53
C LYS A 70 -1.66 -14.45 -10.03
N ASN A 71 -2.82 -13.81 -10.26
CA ASN A 71 -4.11 -14.26 -9.76
C ASN A 71 -4.09 -14.45 -8.23
N ILE A 72 -3.49 -13.49 -7.52
CA ILE A 72 -3.37 -13.49 -6.06
C ILE A 72 -4.49 -12.67 -5.45
N THR A 73 -5.27 -13.26 -4.57
CA THR A 73 -6.28 -12.57 -3.77
C THR A 73 -5.67 -12.21 -2.41
N PRO A 74 -5.58 -10.92 -2.05
CA PRO A 74 -5.09 -10.52 -0.73
C PRO A 74 -5.89 -11.14 0.42
N LEU A 75 -5.22 -11.42 1.54
CA LEU A 75 -5.82 -11.97 2.77
C LEU A 75 -6.40 -13.39 2.63
N VAL A 76 -6.07 -14.10 1.59
CA VAL A 76 -6.39 -15.52 1.40
C VAL A 76 -5.13 -16.35 1.65
N LEU A 77 -5.30 -17.60 2.08
CA LEU A 77 -4.18 -18.52 2.25
C LEU A 77 -3.52 -18.83 0.91
N HIS A 78 -2.21 -18.71 0.89
CA HIS A 78 -1.36 -19.05 -0.25
C HIS A 78 -0.30 -20.03 0.17
N GLU A 79 0.10 -20.88 -0.75
CA GLU A 79 1.29 -21.71 -0.64
C GLU A 79 2.38 -21.12 -1.53
N ALA A 80 3.60 -21.07 -1.02
CA ALA A 80 4.76 -20.60 -1.75
C ALA A 80 5.86 -21.67 -1.71
N GLU A 81 6.47 -21.92 -2.87
CA GLU A 81 7.66 -22.74 -3.01
C GLU A 81 8.87 -21.84 -3.20
N GLY A 82 9.99 -22.14 -2.54
CA GLY A 82 11.19 -21.35 -2.57
C GLY A 82 12.10 -21.63 -1.40
N GLU A 83 12.96 -20.69 -1.05
CA GLU A 83 13.92 -20.84 0.05
C GLU A 83 14.07 -19.57 0.89
N PHE A 84 14.46 -19.75 2.15
CA PHE A 84 14.85 -18.63 3.00
C PHE A 84 16.24 -18.15 2.61
N VAL A 85 16.38 -16.87 2.33
CA VAL A 85 17.62 -16.26 1.90
C VAL A 85 18.22 -15.38 2.99
N SER A 86 19.55 -15.42 3.11
CA SER A 86 20.28 -14.56 4.03
C SER A 86 20.43 -13.16 3.43
N GLN A 87 19.52 -12.27 3.77
CA GLN A 87 19.55 -10.88 3.35
C GLN A 87 19.50 -9.96 4.58
N LYS A 88 20.17 -8.80 4.51
CA LYS A 88 20.08 -7.78 5.56
C LYS A 88 18.67 -7.21 5.62
N SER A 89 17.85 -7.75 6.50
CA SER A 89 16.45 -7.36 6.71
C SER A 89 16.09 -7.42 8.19
N ARG A 90 14.99 -6.76 8.59
CA ARG A 90 14.43 -6.85 9.95
C ARG A 90 13.63 -8.12 10.17
N VAL A 91 13.23 -8.80 9.13
CA VAL A 91 12.45 -10.03 9.13
C VAL A 91 13.14 -11.06 8.25
N GLU A 92 12.81 -12.32 8.44
CA GLU A 92 13.25 -13.38 7.54
C GLU A 92 12.74 -13.12 6.13
N VAL A 93 13.58 -13.38 5.13
CA VAL A 93 13.24 -13.18 3.72
C VAL A 93 13.14 -14.53 3.05
N PHE A 94 11.98 -14.79 2.46
CA PHE A 94 11.69 -15.97 1.67
C PHE A 94 11.65 -15.60 0.19
N GLU A 95 12.54 -16.16 -0.61
CA GLU A 95 12.56 -15.99 -2.06
C GLU A 95 11.66 -17.05 -2.70
N ALA A 96 10.49 -16.64 -3.15
CA ALA A 96 9.50 -17.53 -3.71
C ALA A 96 9.69 -17.69 -5.22
N GLU A 97 9.84 -18.93 -5.68
CA GLU A 97 9.80 -19.31 -7.10
C GLU A 97 8.37 -19.36 -7.63
N SER A 98 7.45 -19.86 -6.80
CA SER A 98 6.03 -19.91 -7.10
C SER A 98 5.17 -19.47 -5.91
N ILE A 99 4.01 -18.89 -6.21
CA ILE A 99 2.96 -18.56 -5.22
C ILE A 99 1.63 -18.99 -5.85
N ILE A 100 0.87 -19.81 -5.14
CA ILE A 100 -0.45 -20.27 -5.54
C ILE A 100 -1.46 -20.03 -4.41
N GLN A 101 -2.70 -19.71 -4.78
CA GLN A 101 -3.78 -19.58 -3.80
C GLN A 101 -4.21 -20.97 -3.35
N ALA A 102 -4.10 -21.25 -2.04
CA ALA A 102 -4.39 -22.54 -1.44
C ALA A 102 -5.84 -22.68 -0.95
N GLY A 103 -6.62 -21.61 -0.96
CA GLY A 103 -8.00 -21.60 -0.51
C GLY A 103 -8.80 -20.41 -1.02
N THR A 104 -10.05 -20.34 -0.62
CA THR A 104 -10.94 -19.21 -0.92
C THR A 104 -11.28 -18.38 0.32
N ASP A 105 -10.95 -18.92 1.49
CA ASP A 105 -11.28 -18.29 2.76
C ASP A 105 -10.32 -17.13 3.03
N THR A 106 -10.89 -15.97 3.23
CA THR A 106 -10.16 -14.79 3.69
C THR A 106 -9.80 -14.95 5.16
N LEU A 107 -8.84 -14.13 5.62
CA LEU A 107 -8.51 -14.04 7.04
C LEU A 107 -9.77 -13.75 7.85
N HIS A 108 -10.16 -14.71 8.72
CA HIS A 108 -11.35 -14.56 9.54
C HIS A 108 -11.09 -13.63 10.73
N ASN A 109 -11.95 -12.63 10.89
CA ASN A 109 -11.95 -11.70 12.03
C ASN A 109 -10.59 -11.09 12.33
N PRO A 110 -9.95 -10.39 11.39
CA PRO A 110 -8.69 -9.71 11.67
C PRO A 110 -8.90 -8.66 12.77
N LYS A 111 -7.97 -8.59 13.70
CA LYS A 111 -7.92 -7.55 14.71
C LYS A 111 -7.56 -6.22 14.07
N ILE A 112 -8.55 -5.39 13.83
CA ILE A 112 -8.36 -4.09 13.19
C ILE A 112 -8.26 -3.01 14.27
N LEU A 113 -7.25 -2.17 14.17
CA LEU A 113 -7.10 -0.97 14.97
C LEU A 113 -7.00 0.24 14.05
N ALA A 114 -7.98 1.11 14.12
CA ALA A 114 -7.94 2.41 13.47
C ALA A 114 -7.32 3.44 14.41
N PHE A 115 -6.55 4.38 13.84
CA PHE A 115 -6.04 5.52 14.59
C PHE A 115 -6.15 6.79 13.76
N ASP A 116 -6.21 7.91 14.44
CA ASP A 116 -6.20 9.23 13.85
C ASP A 116 -5.50 10.23 14.78
N ILE A 117 -4.89 11.26 14.20
CA ILE A 117 -4.16 12.30 14.94
C ILE A 117 -4.73 13.68 14.63
N GLU A 118 -4.72 14.54 15.65
CA GLU A 118 -4.96 15.97 15.49
C GLU A 118 -3.69 16.75 15.81
N THR A 119 -3.35 17.66 14.91
CA THR A 119 -2.19 18.55 15.07
C THR A 119 -2.65 19.98 15.29
N TYR A 120 -1.84 20.77 15.97
CA TYR A 120 -2.11 22.18 16.16
C TYR A 120 -1.46 23.02 15.07
N SER A 121 -2.30 23.63 14.21
CA SER A 121 -1.88 24.63 13.22
C SER A 121 -2.66 25.92 13.43
N PRO A 122 -2.00 27.04 13.83
CA PRO A 122 -2.70 28.26 14.22
C PRO A 122 -3.30 29.07 13.07
N PHE A 123 -3.01 28.74 11.79
CA PHE A 123 -3.34 29.59 10.64
C PHE A 123 -3.86 28.82 9.42
N ASP A 124 -4.40 27.65 9.56
CA ASP A 124 -4.87 26.79 8.45
C ASP A 124 -3.82 26.61 7.33
N LEU A 125 -2.55 26.67 7.71
CA LEU A 125 -1.42 26.43 6.81
C LEU A 125 -1.20 24.91 6.64
N ALA A 126 -0.47 24.57 5.58
CA ALA A 126 -0.02 23.19 5.39
C ALA A 126 0.72 22.70 6.64
N ILE A 127 0.40 21.46 7.06
CA ILE A 127 0.99 20.86 8.27
C ILE A 127 2.47 20.60 8.04
N ASP A 128 3.29 21.10 8.96
CA ASP A 128 4.72 20.88 9.03
C ASP A 128 5.02 20.09 10.32
N ALA A 129 5.46 18.87 10.18
CA ALA A 129 5.70 17.97 11.32
C ALA A 129 6.73 18.49 12.33
N GLU A 130 7.61 19.39 11.93
CA GLU A 130 8.60 20.02 12.84
C GLU A 130 8.02 21.18 13.65
N LYS A 131 6.90 21.77 13.20
CA LYS A 131 6.32 22.97 13.80
C LYS A 131 4.93 22.76 14.39
N ASN A 132 4.19 21.77 13.88
CA ASN A 132 2.81 21.51 14.25
C ASN A 132 2.73 20.25 15.13
N PRO A 133 2.77 20.36 16.45
CA PRO A 133 2.78 19.21 17.33
C PRO A 133 1.45 18.45 17.27
N ILE A 134 1.53 17.15 17.47
CA ILE A 134 0.36 16.30 17.71
C ILE A 134 -0.21 16.65 19.08
N ILE A 135 -1.46 17.05 19.13
CA ILE A 135 -2.16 17.40 20.37
C ILE A 135 -3.15 16.35 20.81
N MET A 136 -3.58 15.48 19.91
CA MET A 136 -4.51 14.40 20.18
C MET A 136 -4.18 13.19 19.30
N LEU A 137 -4.38 12.01 19.87
CA LEU A 137 -4.29 10.72 19.20
C LEU A 137 -5.49 9.88 19.61
N SER A 138 -6.25 9.39 18.66
CA SER A 138 -7.40 8.52 18.89
C SER A 138 -7.16 7.12 18.35
N PHE A 139 -7.75 6.13 19.03
CA PHE A 139 -7.79 4.74 18.61
C PHE A 139 -9.22 4.20 18.68
N TYR A 140 -9.54 3.37 17.70
CA TYR A 140 -10.78 2.63 17.66
C TYR A 140 -10.56 1.20 17.14
N GLY A 141 -11.03 0.23 17.87
CA GLY A 141 -10.96 -1.18 17.51
C GLY A 141 -12.10 -1.95 18.14
N GLU A 142 -12.15 -3.26 17.91
CA GLU A 142 -13.14 -4.11 18.52
C GLU A 142 -13.02 -4.07 20.06
N ASN A 143 -14.07 -3.62 20.74
CA ASN A 143 -14.11 -3.43 22.19
C ASN A 143 -13.00 -2.51 22.76
N PHE A 144 -12.42 -1.66 21.91
CA PHE A 144 -11.35 -0.76 22.30
C PHE A 144 -11.59 0.66 21.76
N LYS A 145 -11.60 1.63 22.66
CA LYS A 145 -11.63 3.07 22.36
C LYS A 145 -10.68 3.77 23.30
N LYS A 146 -9.81 4.61 22.75
CA LYS A 146 -8.90 5.41 23.56
C LYS A 146 -8.57 6.71 22.84
N VAL A 147 -8.48 7.79 23.59
CA VAL A 147 -8.06 9.10 23.09
C VAL A 147 -7.02 9.64 24.06
N PHE A 148 -5.82 9.91 23.56
CA PHE A 148 -4.76 10.58 24.30
C PHE A 148 -4.71 12.05 23.91
N VAL A 149 -4.73 12.93 24.92
CA VAL A 149 -4.79 14.38 24.70
C VAL A 149 -3.73 15.09 25.52
N TRP A 150 -2.90 15.87 24.85
CA TRP A 150 -1.87 16.65 25.54
C TRP A 150 -2.44 17.89 26.25
N LYS A 151 -3.46 18.54 25.66
CA LYS A 151 -4.07 19.75 26.27
C LYS A 151 -5.23 19.40 27.16
N LYS A 152 -5.09 19.67 28.46
CA LYS A 152 -6.11 19.34 29.49
C LYS A 152 -7.34 20.24 29.38
N PHE A 153 -8.50 19.61 29.47
CA PHE A 153 -9.81 20.27 29.53
C PHE A 153 -10.77 19.45 30.40
N ASN A 154 -11.87 20.05 30.82
CA ASN A 154 -12.86 19.33 31.62
C ASN A 154 -13.67 18.38 30.73
N THR A 155 -13.72 17.12 31.07
CA THR A 155 -14.48 16.09 30.35
C THR A 155 -14.96 14.99 31.31
N TYR A 156 -16.07 14.36 30.93
CA TYR A 156 -16.61 13.16 31.58
C TYR A 156 -16.55 11.94 30.66
N ILE A 157 -15.79 12.02 29.56
CA ILE A 157 -15.65 10.92 28.58
C ILE A 157 -14.57 9.97 29.04
N ASP A 158 -14.95 8.74 29.42
CA ASP A 158 -14.07 7.76 30.06
C ASP A 158 -12.90 7.28 29.17
N CYS A 159 -13.04 7.34 27.84
CA CYS A 159 -11.97 6.91 26.94
C CYS A 159 -10.86 7.96 26.73
N ILE A 160 -10.98 9.14 27.33
CA ILE A 160 -9.96 10.19 27.26
C ILE A 160 -8.95 10.03 28.38
N GLU A 161 -7.67 10.01 28.00
CA GLU A 161 -6.52 10.04 28.91
C GLU A 161 -5.66 11.26 28.60
N PHE A 162 -5.37 12.06 29.62
CA PHE A 162 -4.48 13.21 29.48
C PHE A 162 -3.03 12.79 29.65
N VAL A 163 -2.21 13.25 28.74
CA VAL A 163 -0.75 13.12 28.75
C VAL A 163 -0.09 14.49 28.90
N ASP A 164 1.20 14.53 29.19
CA ASP A 164 1.87 15.78 29.50
C ASP A 164 2.63 16.38 28.28
N SER A 165 2.81 15.60 27.20
CA SER A 165 3.56 16.04 26.03
C SER A 165 3.22 15.25 24.75
N GLU A 166 3.63 15.79 23.60
CA GLU A 166 3.63 15.06 22.32
C GLU A 166 4.47 13.78 22.38
N ALA A 167 5.64 13.85 23.02
CA ALA A 167 6.51 12.68 23.18
C ALA A 167 5.78 11.53 23.90
N GLU A 168 4.98 11.85 24.91
CA GLU A 168 4.16 10.87 25.60
C GLU A 168 3.03 10.32 24.72
N ILE A 169 2.41 11.14 23.86
CA ILE A 169 1.45 10.65 22.85
C ILE A 169 2.10 9.58 21.97
N ILE A 170 3.32 9.80 21.51
CA ILE A 170 4.06 8.86 20.65
C ILE A 170 4.39 7.57 21.43
N GLU A 171 4.78 7.67 22.69
CA GLU A 171 4.99 6.46 23.51
C GLU A 171 3.67 5.70 23.75
N LYS A 172 2.57 6.40 23.99
CA LYS A 172 1.23 5.79 24.09
C LYS A 172 0.79 5.12 22.80
N PHE A 173 1.15 5.66 21.63
CA PHE A 173 0.93 5.00 20.34
C PHE A 173 1.65 3.64 20.30
N LYS A 174 2.94 3.62 20.59
CA LYS A 174 3.75 2.38 20.60
C LYS A 174 3.21 1.36 21.61
N GLU A 175 2.91 1.82 22.82
CA GLU A 175 2.36 1.00 23.89
C GLU A 175 1.02 0.36 23.48
N THR A 176 0.13 1.15 22.88
CA THR A 176 -1.18 0.70 22.40
C THR A 176 -1.04 -0.36 21.31
N ILE A 177 -0.19 -0.13 20.29
CA ILE A 177 0.07 -1.11 19.24
C ILE A 177 0.62 -2.42 19.81
N ASN A 178 1.60 -2.35 20.70
CA ASN A 178 2.23 -3.52 21.31
C ASN A 178 1.25 -4.34 22.19
N ASN A 179 0.33 -3.65 22.87
CA ASN A 179 -0.65 -4.31 23.74
C ASN A 179 -1.84 -4.86 22.95
N PHE A 180 -2.37 -4.08 22.02
CA PHE A 180 -3.50 -4.48 21.19
C PHE A 180 -3.11 -5.58 20.18
N LYS A 181 -1.92 -5.49 19.60
CA LYS A 181 -1.38 -6.40 18.58
C LYS A 181 -2.35 -6.55 17.40
N PRO A 182 -2.62 -5.48 16.66
CA PRO A 182 -3.52 -5.54 15.51
C PRO A 182 -2.93 -6.38 14.38
N ASP A 183 -3.78 -7.12 13.65
CA ASP A 183 -3.43 -7.72 12.37
C ASP A 183 -3.43 -6.66 11.26
N ILE A 184 -4.33 -5.67 11.39
CA ILE A 184 -4.45 -4.54 10.46
C ILE A 184 -4.46 -3.25 11.27
N LEU A 185 -3.49 -2.39 10.96
CA LEU A 185 -3.45 -1.01 11.44
C LEU A 185 -3.91 -0.10 10.30
N THR A 186 -4.91 0.73 10.56
CA THR A 186 -5.46 1.66 9.55
C THR A 186 -5.58 3.06 10.14
N GLY A 187 -5.52 4.05 9.28
CA GLY A 187 -5.67 5.46 9.62
C GLY A 187 -6.01 6.26 8.37
N TYR A 188 -6.36 7.50 8.57
CA TYR A 188 -6.60 8.44 7.48
C TYR A 188 -5.35 9.24 7.16
#